data_040de58e92996234c0d3c234e57bed5d
#
_entry.id   040de58e92996234c0d3c234e57bed5d
#
_cell.length_a   1.000
_cell.length_b   1.000
_cell.length_c   1.000
_cell.angle_alpha   90.00
_cell.angle_beta   90.00
_cell.angle_gamma   90.00
#
_symmetry.space_group_name_H-M   'P 1'
#
loop_
_entity.id
_entity.type
_entity.pdbx_description
1 polymer ?
#
loop_
_entity_poly.entity_id
_entity_poly.type
_entity_poly.pdbx_seq_one_letter_code
_entity_poly.pdbx_strand_id
1 'polypeptide(L)'
;MVYCENQFGLPDGKTAAALVRHSELYSIVGIIDSSLAGKDAGEELGEEKSGIPIFADLNDALESLSYTPDCYIYGKAPLETFIPIKERLLILEAMMKGMDIISGL
;
A
#
# COMPACT_ATOMS: atom_id res chain seq x y z
N MET A 1 -1.29 1.38 5.98
CA MET A 1 -1.65 0.67 4.73
C MET A 1 -1.02 1.37 3.53
N VAL A 2 -0.29 0.66 2.71
CA VAL A 2 0.41 1.25 1.56
C VAL A 2 -0.20 0.76 0.26
N TYR A 3 -0.68 1.70 -0.58
CA TYR A 3 -1.23 1.38 -1.89
C TYR A 3 -0.11 1.36 -2.94
N CYS A 4 0.03 0.25 -3.65
CA CYS A 4 1.08 0.07 -4.65
C CYS A 4 0.64 -0.87 -5.78
N GLU A 5 -0.58 -0.67 -6.28
CA GLU A 5 -1.18 -1.56 -7.28
C GLU A 5 -0.31 -1.76 -8.52
N ASN A 6 -0.03 -3.02 -8.83
CA ASN A 6 0.77 -3.47 -9.98
C ASN A 6 2.23 -2.99 -9.99
N GLN A 7 2.71 -2.34 -8.92
CA GLN A 7 4.06 -1.78 -8.89
C GLN A 7 4.93 -2.26 -7.73
N PHE A 8 4.37 -3.03 -6.79
CA PHE A 8 5.17 -3.46 -5.64
C PHE A 8 6.31 -4.37 -6.08
N GLY A 9 7.52 -4.05 -5.67
CA GLY A 9 8.72 -4.76 -6.09
C GLY A 9 9.28 -4.27 -7.44
N LEU A 10 8.61 -3.33 -8.11
CA LEU A 10 9.03 -2.77 -9.39
C LEU A 10 9.56 -1.34 -9.20
N PRO A 11 10.23 -0.75 -10.22
CA PRO A 11 10.81 0.59 -10.06
C PRO A 11 9.84 1.67 -9.59
N ASP A 12 8.60 1.67 -10.09
CA ASP A 12 7.60 2.67 -9.68
C ASP A 12 7.01 2.41 -8.29
N GLY A 13 7.37 1.32 -7.66
CA GLY A 13 6.97 0.98 -6.29
C GLY A 13 8.07 1.19 -5.26
N LYS A 14 9.11 1.95 -5.57
CA LYS A 14 10.25 2.16 -4.67
C LYS A 14 9.86 2.73 -3.31
N THR A 15 8.89 3.64 -3.28
CA THR A 15 8.42 4.24 -2.03
C THR A 15 7.82 3.17 -1.11
N ALA A 16 6.97 2.29 -1.65
CA ALA A 16 6.38 1.20 -0.87
C ALA A 16 7.46 0.24 -0.37
N ALA A 17 8.41 -0.13 -1.23
CA ALA A 17 9.52 -1.02 -0.84
C ALA A 17 10.37 -0.41 0.27
N ALA A 18 10.68 0.89 0.18
CA ALA A 18 11.45 1.58 1.20
C ALA A 18 10.71 1.61 2.54
N LEU A 19 9.40 1.83 2.52
CA LEU A 19 8.57 1.81 3.73
C LEU A 19 8.58 0.44 4.40
N VAL A 20 8.50 -0.63 3.62
CA VAL A 20 8.56 -2.00 4.16
C VAL A 20 9.92 -2.27 4.82
N ARG A 21 10.99 -1.81 4.19
CA ARG A 21 12.36 -2.09 4.66
C ARG A 21 12.79 -1.22 5.83
N HIS A 22 12.42 0.07 5.82
CA HIS A 22 13.08 1.07 6.66
C HIS A 22 12.15 2.09 7.33
N SER A 23 10.84 1.85 7.42
CA SER A 23 9.97 2.86 8.03
C SER A 23 10.20 2.94 9.54
N GLU A 24 10.56 4.13 10.02
CA GLU A 24 10.65 4.44 11.45
C GLU A 24 9.42 5.19 11.95
N LEU A 25 8.72 5.91 11.02
CA LEU A 25 7.56 6.73 11.36
C LEU A 25 6.25 5.96 11.32
N TYR A 26 6.19 4.88 10.54
CA TYR A 26 4.95 4.15 10.32
C TYR A 26 5.13 2.67 10.62
N SER A 27 4.12 2.09 11.25
CA SER A 27 4.02 0.64 11.37
C SER A 27 3.24 0.15 10.15
N ILE A 28 3.91 -0.53 9.22
CA ILE A 28 3.29 -0.97 7.97
C ILE A 28 2.48 -2.25 8.25
N VAL A 29 1.16 -2.16 8.12
CA VAL A 29 0.26 -3.28 8.42
C VAL A 29 -0.15 -4.08 7.18
N GLY A 30 0.08 -3.54 5.99
CA GLY A 30 -0.23 -4.25 4.76
C GLY A 30 0.08 -3.43 3.52
N ILE A 31 0.16 -4.13 2.39
CA ILE A 31 0.36 -3.55 1.06
C ILE A 31 -0.87 -3.89 0.22
N ILE A 32 -1.32 -2.97 -0.63
CA ILE A 32 -2.38 -3.23 -1.59
C ILE A 32 -1.75 -3.37 -2.97
N ASP A 33 -1.75 -4.59 -3.50
CA ASP A 33 -1.34 -4.92 -4.86
C ASP A 33 -2.03 -6.23 -5.25
N SER A 34 -3.08 -6.13 -6.06
CA SER A 34 -3.91 -7.29 -6.41
C SER A 34 -3.11 -8.38 -7.14
N SER A 35 -2.06 -8.02 -7.86
CA SER A 35 -1.24 -8.98 -8.59
C SER A 35 -0.41 -9.89 -7.67
N LEU A 36 -0.19 -9.48 -6.42
CA LEU A 36 0.61 -10.21 -5.44
C LEU A 36 -0.18 -10.57 -4.19
N ALA A 37 -1.50 -10.49 -4.23
CA ALA A 37 -2.35 -10.75 -3.08
C ALA A 37 -2.08 -12.13 -2.47
N GLY A 38 -2.06 -12.19 -1.14
CA GLY A 38 -1.81 -13.43 -0.41
C GLY A 38 -0.34 -13.71 -0.13
N LYS A 39 0.57 -12.92 -0.66
CA LYS A 39 2.01 -13.09 -0.48
C LYS A 39 2.54 -12.20 0.64
N ASP A 40 3.79 -12.44 1.05
CA ASP A 40 4.48 -11.62 2.04
C ASP A 40 5.31 -10.55 1.36
N ALA A 41 5.23 -9.30 1.88
CA ALA A 41 5.91 -8.17 1.26
C ALA A 41 7.44 -8.33 1.26
N GLY A 42 8.02 -8.81 2.36
CA GLY A 42 9.47 -9.01 2.43
C GLY A 42 9.96 -10.06 1.44
N GLU A 43 9.25 -11.17 1.33
CA GLU A 43 9.60 -12.23 0.39
C GLU A 43 9.52 -11.77 -1.06
N GLU A 44 8.52 -10.94 -1.39
CA GLU A 44 8.39 -10.39 -2.75
C GLU A 44 9.51 -9.41 -3.10
N LEU A 45 10.17 -8.84 -2.11
CA LEU A 45 11.35 -7.98 -2.31
C LEU A 45 12.66 -8.77 -2.36
N GLY A 46 12.59 -10.11 -2.29
CA GLY A 46 13.76 -10.96 -2.29
C GLY A 46 14.47 -11.03 -0.94
N GLU A 47 13.78 -10.69 0.13
CA GLU A 47 14.32 -10.65 1.49
C GLU A 47 13.63 -11.69 2.38
N GLU A 48 13.92 -11.68 3.67
CA GLU A 48 13.27 -12.57 4.61
C GLU A 48 11.80 -12.18 4.78
N LYS A 49 11.00 -13.12 5.27
CA LYS A 49 9.60 -12.89 5.54
C LYS A 49 9.42 -11.74 6.52
N SER A 50 8.67 -10.73 6.13
CA SER A 50 8.46 -9.54 6.95
C SER A 50 7.25 -9.64 7.89
N GLY A 51 6.31 -10.54 7.59
CA GLY A 51 5.04 -10.59 8.29
C GLY A 51 4.05 -9.53 7.81
N ILE A 52 4.39 -8.75 6.79
CA ILE A 52 3.51 -7.74 6.20
C ILE A 52 2.76 -8.37 5.04
N PRO A 53 1.44 -8.57 5.14
CA PRO A 53 0.67 -9.22 4.08
C PRO A 53 0.40 -8.27 2.91
N ILE A 54 0.20 -8.86 1.72
CA ILE A 54 -0.23 -8.13 0.54
C ILE A 54 -1.70 -8.48 0.28
N PHE A 55 -2.53 -7.44 0.16
CA PHE A 55 -3.97 -7.59 -0.03
C PHE A 55 -4.38 -7.21 -1.46
N ALA A 56 -5.50 -7.77 -1.92
CA ALA A 56 -6.03 -7.49 -3.25
C ALA A 56 -6.56 -6.05 -3.35
N ASP A 57 -7.22 -5.57 -2.30
CA ASP A 57 -7.79 -4.23 -2.23
C ASP A 57 -8.01 -3.81 -0.77
N LEU A 58 -8.50 -2.58 -0.57
CA LEU A 58 -8.73 -2.07 0.78
C LEU A 58 -9.79 -2.87 1.54
N ASN A 59 -10.86 -3.30 0.87
CA ASN A 59 -11.90 -4.08 1.52
C ASN A 59 -11.36 -5.42 2.03
N ASP A 60 -10.54 -6.10 1.23
CA ASP A 60 -9.87 -7.34 1.63
C ASP A 60 -9.00 -7.10 2.87
N ALA A 61 -8.24 -6.01 2.87
CA ALA A 61 -7.39 -5.66 4.00
C ALA A 61 -8.21 -5.40 5.27
N LEU A 62 -9.28 -4.62 5.18
CA LEU A 62 -10.10 -4.28 6.35
C LEU A 62 -10.82 -5.49 6.93
N GLU A 63 -11.26 -6.42 6.09
CA GLU A 63 -11.85 -7.68 6.56
C GLU A 63 -10.84 -8.55 7.32
N SER A 64 -9.59 -8.56 6.86
CA SER A 64 -8.53 -9.37 7.47
C SER A 64 -7.98 -8.75 8.76
N LEU A 65 -7.91 -7.41 8.82
CA LEU A 65 -7.28 -6.72 9.94
C LEU A 65 -8.17 -6.53 11.18
N SER A 66 -9.47 -6.63 11.04
CA SER A 66 -10.46 -6.38 12.11
C SER A 66 -10.38 -4.96 12.73
N TYR A 67 -9.65 -4.04 12.14
CA TYR A 67 -9.58 -2.62 12.50
C TYR A 67 -9.23 -1.80 11.27
N THR A 68 -9.47 -0.48 11.33
CA THR A 68 -9.11 0.43 10.24
C THR A 68 -7.74 1.03 10.53
N PRO A 69 -6.75 0.86 9.63
CA PRO A 69 -5.45 1.53 9.79
C PRO A 69 -5.60 3.05 9.83
N ASP A 70 -4.66 3.72 10.50
CA ASP A 70 -4.70 5.18 10.64
C ASP A 70 -4.46 5.91 9.33
N CYS A 71 -3.57 5.37 8.49
CA CYS A 71 -3.11 6.05 7.28
C CYS A 71 -3.23 5.17 6.04
N TYR A 72 -3.50 5.82 4.92
CA TYR A 72 -3.46 5.25 3.59
C TYR A 72 -2.36 5.99 2.83
N ILE A 73 -1.26 5.30 2.51
CA ILE A 73 -0.10 5.90 1.87
C ILE A 73 -0.11 5.53 0.38
N TYR A 74 -0.09 6.55 -0.48
CA TYR A 74 0.04 6.33 -1.92
C TYR A 74 1.52 6.08 -2.23
N GLY A 75 1.89 4.80 -2.34
CA GLY A 75 3.28 4.35 -2.48
C GLY A 75 3.72 4.03 -3.91
N LYS A 76 2.95 4.48 -4.89
CA LYS A 76 3.17 4.22 -6.31
C LYS A 76 3.55 5.52 -7.01
N ALA A 77 4.58 5.48 -7.87
CA ALA A 77 4.92 6.64 -8.69
C ALA A 77 3.87 6.78 -9.80
N PRO A 78 3.22 7.93 -9.96
CA PRO A 78 2.27 8.14 -11.05
C PRO A 78 3.02 8.26 -12.38
N LEU A 79 2.41 7.78 -13.47
CA LEU A 79 2.96 7.92 -14.81
C LEU A 79 2.90 9.36 -15.31
N GLU A 80 2.07 10.17 -14.71
CA GLU A 80 1.86 11.57 -15.07
C GLU A 80 1.90 12.44 -13.82
N THR A 81 1.75 13.76 -13.99
CA THR A 81 1.82 14.71 -12.88
C THR A 81 0.58 14.68 -11.97
N PHE A 82 -0.43 13.90 -12.32
CA PHE A 82 -1.65 13.77 -11.51
C PHE A 82 -2.01 12.30 -11.31
N ILE A 83 -2.76 12.03 -10.25
CA ILE A 83 -3.22 10.69 -9.92
C ILE A 83 -4.43 10.34 -10.79
N PRO A 84 -4.45 9.15 -11.45
CA PRO A 84 -5.60 8.72 -12.25
C PRO A 84 -6.91 8.74 -11.47
N ILE A 85 -8.02 9.01 -12.17
CA ILE A 85 -9.35 9.11 -11.54
C ILE A 85 -9.69 7.87 -10.71
N LYS A 86 -9.42 6.68 -11.23
CA LYS A 86 -9.69 5.43 -10.51
C LYS A 86 -8.99 5.39 -9.16
N GLU A 87 -7.73 5.81 -9.13
CA GLU A 87 -6.95 5.81 -7.88
C GLU A 87 -7.38 6.92 -6.95
N ARG A 88 -7.82 8.07 -7.50
CA ARG A 88 -8.40 9.14 -6.68
C ARG A 88 -9.69 8.70 -5.98
N LEU A 89 -10.51 7.90 -6.65
CA LEU A 89 -11.73 7.35 -6.05
C LEU A 89 -11.40 6.39 -4.90
N LEU A 90 -10.35 5.59 -5.05
CA LEU A 90 -9.88 4.70 -3.98
C LEU A 90 -9.37 5.49 -2.77
N ILE A 91 -8.69 6.61 -3.00
CA ILE A 91 -8.24 7.51 -1.95
C ILE A 91 -9.42 8.11 -1.20
N LEU A 92 -10.45 8.56 -1.94
CA LEU A 92 -11.67 9.09 -1.32
C LEU A 92 -12.38 8.03 -0.47
N GLU A 93 -12.41 6.80 -0.93
CA GLU A 93 -12.97 5.70 -0.15
C GLU A 93 -12.22 5.51 1.18
N ALA A 94 -10.88 5.55 1.14
CA ALA A 94 -10.08 5.45 2.35
C ALA A 94 -10.35 6.61 3.31
N MET A 95 -10.49 7.84 2.79
CA MET A 95 -10.85 9.01 3.59
C MET A 95 -12.21 8.85 4.27
N MET A 96 -13.19 8.32 3.54
CA MET A 96 -14.53 8.09 4.08
C MET A 96 -14.52 7.05 5.20
N LYS A 97 -13.53 6.18 5.23
CA LYS A 97 -13.35 5.19 6.29
C LYS A 97 -12.54 5.74 7.49
N GLY A 98 -12.18 7.01 7.46
CA GLY A 98 -11.47 7.67 8.54
C GLY A 98 -9.96 7.60 8.47
N MET A 99 -9.39 7.19 7.36
CA MET A 99 -7.93 7.11 7.19
C MET A 99 -7.36 8.46 6.76
N ASP A 100 -6.18 8.80 7.27
CA ASP A 100 -5.42 9.96 6.81
C ASP A 100 -4.70 9.58 5.51
N ILE A 101 -4.68 10.49 4.55
CA ILE A 101 -4.04 10.24 3.26
C ILE A 101 -2.66 10.86 3.22
N ILE A 102 -1.67 10.06 2.84
CA ILE A 102 -0.30 10.49 2.68
C ILE A 102 0.14 10.22 1.25
N SER A 103 0.61 11.26 0.58
CA SER A 103 1.11 11.16 -0.79
C SER A 103 2.46 11.87 -0.88
N GLY A 104 3.39 11.27 -1.62
CA GLY A 104 4.69 11.87 -1.90
C GLY A 104 4.70 12.84 -3.07
N LEU A 105 3.55 13.19 -3.57
CA LEU A 105 3.43 14.09 -4.72
C LEU A 105 3.49 15.55 -4.31
#